data_b353f75684d5cbdab11eab74aee2b85b
#
_entry.id   b353f75684d5cbdab11eab74aee2b85b
#
_cell.length_a   1.000
_cell.length_b   1.000
_cell.length_c   1.000
_cell.angle_alpha   90.00
_cell.angle_beta   90.00
_cell.angle_gamma   90.00
#
_symmetry.space_group_name_H-M   'P 1'
#
loop_
_entity.id
_entity.type
_entity.pdbx_description
1 polymer ?
#
loop_
_entity_poly.entity_id
_entity_poly.type
_entity_poly.pdbx_seq_one_letter_code
_entity_poly.pdbx_strand_id
1 'polypeptide(L)'
;LKLVYGLQPDEDMLGFSVGSDWLTGQGNRLFLNATPFAECSQPLKGAVFQGEFFIALCSDSLFLVTPKGQLVERLGESHGLPGSLLRIGSVIDADSEVVFLAAVDDIWELNLESLLSSKSTSTMDSVGWSQSETYPKELGKDIASDLIIGDISLERLILDIHSGRVLGTGGVILVDLVAVFMAVLALSGFLIWAKKR
;
A
#
# COMPACT_ATOMS: atom_id res chain seq x y z
N LEU A 1 17.89 -12.59 1.06
CA LEU A 1 17.03 -11.44 0.70
C LEU A 1 16.48 -10.72 1.95
N LYS A 2 15.94 -11.44 2.96
CA LYS A 2 15.50 -10.84 4.24
C LYS A 2 16.57 -10.01 4.96
N LEU A 3 17.82 -10.38 4.85
CA LEU A 3 18.97 -9.71 5.52
C LEU A 3 19.36 -8.39 4.84
N VAL A 4 19.05 -8.20 3.56
CA VAL A 4 19.52 -7.05 2.77
C VAL A 4 18.48 -5.93 2.74
N TYR A 5 17.18 -6.25 2.75
CA TYR A 5 16.13 -5.26 2.58
C TYR A 5 15.34 -4.92 3.85
N GLY A 6 15.63 -5.60 4.98
CA GLY A 6 15.12 -5.21 6.31
C GLY A 6 13.60 -5.19 6.48
N LEU A 7 12.86 -5.73 5.50
CA LEU A 7 11.40 -5.76 5.53
C LEU A 7 10.95 -6.92 6.44
N GLN A 8 10.80 -6.62 7.71
CA GLN A 8 9.97 -7.45 8.58
C GLN A 8 8.52 -6.99 8.39
N PRO A 9 7.55 -7.93 8.30
CA PRO A 9 6.14 -7.56 8.48
C PRO A 9 6.05 -6.81 9.80
N ASP A 10 5.40 -5.67 9.80
CA ASP A 10 5.11 -4.93 11.03
C ASP A 10 4.35 -5.91 11.94
N GLU A 11 4.89 -6.21 13.13
CA GLU A 11 4.28 -7.22 14.02
C GLU A 11 2.86 -6.81 14.43
N ASP A 12 2.52 -5.53 14.29
CA ASP A 12 1.25 -4.93 14.68
C ASP A 12 0.54 -4.25 13.50
N MET A 13 0.57 -4.88 12.29
CA MET A 13 -0.19 -4.37 11.15
C MET A 13 -1.65 -4.23 11.51
N LEU A 14 -2.22 -3.05 11.26
CA LEU A 14 -3.64 -2.77 11.46
C LEU A 14 -4.41 -2.97 10.16
N GLY A 15 -5.64 -3.45 10.29
CA GLY A 15 -6.56 -3.61 9.20
C GLY A 15 -7.99 -3.38 9.65
N PHE A 16 -8.91 -3.52 8.73
CA PHE A 16 -10.34 -3.41 8.96
C PHE A 16 -11.00 -4.72 8.55
N SER A 17 -11.62 -5.40 9.51
CA SER A 17 -12.36 -6.63 9.23
C SER A 17 -13.76 -6.26 8.70
N VAL A 18 -14.14 -6.89 7.60
CA VAL A 18 -15.43 -6.66 6.95
C VAL A 18 -16.01 -8.02 6.56
N GLY A 19 -16.85 -8.57 7.41
CA GLY A 19 -17.33 -9.95 7.28
C GLY A 19 -16.20 -10.96 7.48
N SER A 20 -15.90 -11.75 6.45
CA SER A 20 -14.77 -12.70 6.45
C SER A 20 -13.49 -12.14 5.85
N ASP A 21 -13.57 -10.94 5.28
CA ASP A 21 -12.49 -10.34 4.50
C ASP A 21 -11.82 -9.20 5.27
N TRP A 22 -10.59 -8.89 4.87
CA TRP A 22 -9.77 -7.90 5.54
C TRP A 22 -9.25 -6.87 4.54
N LEU A 23 -9.39 -5.58 4.88
CA LEU A 23 -8.75 -4.49 4.16
C LEU A 23 -7.63 -3.89 5.00
N THR A 24 -6.49 -3.66 4.39
CA THR A 24 -5.35 -3.01 5.03
C THR A 24 -4.58 -2.13 4.06
N GLY A 25 -3.79 -1.22 4.61
CA GLY A 25 -2.85 -0.39 3.85
C GLY A 25 -1.42 -0.65 4.31
N GLN A 26 -0.51 -0.86 3.37
CA GLN A 26 0.92 -0.98 3.64
C GLN A 26 1.71 -0.10 2.67
N GLY A 27 2.45 0.85 3.23
CA GLY A 27 3.06 1.91 2.44
C GLY A 27 1.99 2.76 1.75
N ASN A 28 2.03 2.81 0.42
CA ASN A 28 1.04 3.48 -0.41
C ASN A 28 0.04 2.53 -1.09
N ARG A 29 0.12 1.23 -0.81
CA ARG A 29 -0.76 0.22 -1.42
C ARG A 29 -1.86 -0.21 -0.49
N LEU A 30 -3.04 -0.45 -1.06
CA LEU A 30 -4.21 -0.99 -0.39
C LEU A 30 -4.43 -2.44 -0.81
N PHE A 31 -4.78 -3.27 0.18
CA PHE A 31 -4.97 -4.70 -0.01
C PHE A 31 -6.35 -5.14 0.47
N LEU A 32 -7.00 -5.98 -0.32
CA LEU A 32 -8.13 -6.81 0.09
C LEU A 32 -7.60 -8.23 0.34
N ASN A 33 -7.64 -8.69 1.57
CA ASN A 33 -6.90 -9.84 2.05
C ASN A 33 -5.40 -9.66 1.74
N ALA A 34 -4.81 -10.46 0.88
CA ALA A 34 -3.41 -10.28 0.47
C ALA A 34 -3.29 -9.75 -0.98
N THR A 35 -4.39 -9.38 -1.63
CA THR A 35 -4.40 -8.95 -3.03
C THR A 35 -4.37 -7.42 -3.12
N PRO A 36 -3.36 -6.81 -3.76
CA PRO A 36 -3.33 -5.36 -3.95
C PRO A 36 -4.43 -4.92 -4.94
N PHE A 37 -5.13 -3.82 -4.64
CA PHE A 37 -6.20 -3.33 -5.50
C PHE A 37 -6.08 -1.84 -5.87
N ALA A 38 -5.40 -1.03 -5.07
CA ALA A 38 -5.26 0.39 -5.33
C ALA A 38 -4.01 0.97 -4.64
N GLU A 39 -3.71 2.22 -4.98
CA GLU A 39 -2.70 3.01 -4.29
C GLU A 39 -3.33 4.23 -3.63
N CYS A 40 -2.91 4.51 -2.39
CA CYS A 40 -3.30 5.67 -1.63
C CYS A 40 -2.08 6.26 -0.92
N SER A 41 -1.84 7.55 -1.10
CA SER A 41 -0.74 8.26 -0.44
C SER A 41 -0.96 8.51 1.05
N GLN A 42 -2.19 8.30 1.53
CA GLN A 42 -2.61 8.49 2.92
C GLN A 42 -2.99 7.15 3.56
N PRO A 43 -2.88 7.02 4.87
CA PRO A 43 -3.27 5.80 5.57
C PRO A 43 -4.75 5.45 5.33
N LEU A 44 -5.04 4.15 5.25
CA LEU A 44 -6.41 3.64 5.29
C LEU A 44 -7.07 4.01 6.62
N LYS A 45 -8.23 4.64 6.57
CA LYS A 45 -8.97 5.17 7.73
C LYS A 45 -10.16 4.30 8.14
N GLY A 46 -10.59 3.44 7.23
CA GLY A 46 -11.72 2.55 7.47
C GLY A 46 -12.13 1.79 6.23
N ALA A 47 -12.94 0.77 6.42
CA ALA A 47 -13.54 0.01 5.36
C ALA A 47 -14.92 -0.50 5.77
N VAL A 48 -15.84 -0.59 4.83
CA VAL A 48 -17.16 -1.20 4.99
C VAL A 48 -17.50 -2.04 3.77
N PHE A 49 -18.46 -2.94 3.90
CA PHE A 49 -19.11 -3.61 2.78
C PHE A 49 -20.54 -3.13 2.69
N GLN A 50 -20.92 -2.60 1.55
CA GLN A 50 -22.27 -2.12 1.31
C GLN A 50 -22.69 -2.35 -0.14
N GLY A 51 -23.92 -2.80 -0.35
CA GLY A 51 -24.35 -3.25 -1.65
C GLY A 51 -23.53 -4.47 -2.12
N GLU A 52 -22.81 -4.33 -3.21
CA GLU A 52 -21.95 -5.38 -3.79
C GLU A 52 -20.45 -5.07 -3.68
N PHE A 53 -20.07 -4.02 -2.92
CA PHE A 53 -18.70 -3.51 -2.93
C PHE A 53 -18.10 -3.40 -1.54
N PHE A 54 -16.82 -3.69 -1.44
CA PHE A 54 -15.98 -3.17 -0.37
C PHE A 54 -15.65 -1.72 -0.67
N ILE A 55 -15.77 -0.88 0.35
CA ILE A 55 -15.50 0.55 0.25
C ILE A 55 -14.40 0.89 1.24
N ALA A 56 -13.24 1.26 0.72
CA ALA A 56 -12.07 1.63 1.49
C ALA A 56 -11.91 3.15 1.54
N LEU A 57 -11.74 3.71 2.74
CA LEU A 57 -11.57 5.13 2.96
C LEU A 57 -10.11 5.48 3.19
N CYS A 58 -9.55 6.35 2.36
CA CYS A 58 -8.39 7.16 2.65
C CYS A 58 -8.82 8.58 3.10
N SER A 59 -7.89 9.42 3.51
CA SER A 59 -8.24 10.75 4.04
C SER A 59 -8.96 11.66 3.04
N ASP A 60 -8.76 11.47 1.76
CA ASP A 60 -9.24 12.34 0.68
C ASP A 60 -9.97 11.59 -0.45
N SER A 61 -10.05 10.28 -0.35
CA SER A 61 -10.61 9.46 -1.41
C SER A 61 -11.23 8.17 -0.89
N LEU A 62 -12.22 7.69 -1.62
CA LEU A 62 -12.86 6.40 -1.42
C LEU A 62 -12.57 5.49 -2.61
N PHE A 63 -12.43 4.22 -2.35
CA PHE A 63 -12.20 3.20 -3.36
C PHE A 63 -13.29 2.15 -3.28
N LEU A 64 -14.02 1.97 -4.37
CA LEU A 64 -15.02 0.90 -4.51
C LEU A 64 -14.35 -0.31 -5.14
N VAL A 65 -14.44 -1.44 -4.47
CA VAL A 65 -13.72 -2.67 -4.84
C VAL A 65 -14.69 -3.86 -4.85
N THR A 66 -14.64 -4.66 -5.89
CA THR A 66 -15.43 -5.90 -5.93
C THR A 66 -14.90 -6.93 -4.92
N PRO A 67 -15.69 -7.94 -4.54
CA PRO A 67 -15.22 -9.05 -3.70
C PRO A 67 -14.03 -9.83 -4.28
N LYS A 68 -13.77 -9.68 -5.58
CA LYS A 68 -12.60 -10.26 -6.26
C LYS A 68 -11.35 -9.39 -6.23
N GLY A 69 -11.38 -8.26 -5.52
CA GLY A 69 -10.25 -7.33 -5.42
C GLY A 69 -10.05 -6.44 -6.66
N GLN A 70 -11.07 -6.27 -7.50
CA GLN A 70 -10.99 -5.40 -8.67
C GLN A 70 -11.49 -4.01 -8.29
N LEU A 71 -10.65 -2.98 -8.52
CA LEU A 71 -11.06 -1.58 -8.35
C LEU A 71 -12.11 -1.23 -9.39
N VAL A 72 -13.26 -0.76 -8.92
CA VAL A 72 -14.38 -0.30 -9.75
C VAL A 72 -14.29 1.20 -9.98
N GLU A 73 -14.16 1.97 -8.90
CA GLU A 73 -14.17 3.43 -8.98
C GLU A 73 -13.33 4.03 -7.83
N ARG A 74 -12.78 5.20 -8.09
CA ARG A 74 -12.16 6.06 -7.08
C ARG A 74 -12.93 7.37 -6.99
N LEU A 75 -13.52 7.63 -5.83
CA LEU A 75 -14.27 8.84 -5.56
C LEU A 75 -13.39 9.86 -4.83
N GLY A 76 -13.52 11.11 -5.18
CA GLY A 76 -12.79 12.25 -4.61
C GLY A 76 -13.64 13.52 -4.58
N GLU A 77 -13.01 14.67 -4.57
CA GLU A 77 -13.69 15.99 -4.54
C GLU A 77 -14.73 16.19 -5.67
N SER A 78 -14.47 15.63 -6.86
CA SER A 78 -15.42 15.69 -7.99
C SER A 78 -16.78 15.03 -7.72
N HIS A 79 -16.83 14.14 -6.72
CA HIS A 79 -18.05 13.45 -6.28
C HIS A 79 -18.67 14.11 -5.04
N GLY A 80 -18.23 15.32 -4.71
CA GLY A 80 -18.71 16.08 -3.55
C GLY A 80 -18.14 15.63 -2.22
N LEU A 81 -17.08 14.79 -2.21
CA LEU A 81 -16.45 14.38 -0.95
C LEU A 81 -15.74 15.56 -0.28
N PRO A 82 -15.87 15.73 1.05
CA PRO A 82 -15.09 16.72 1.78
C PRO A 82 -13.61 16.34 1.80
N GLY A 83 -12.73 17.35 1.77
CA GLY A 83 -11.29 17.16 1.64
C GLY A 83 -10.58 16.50 2.84
N SER A 84 -11.29 16.20 3.92
CA SER A 84 -10.70 15.57 5.11
C SER A 84 -11.69 14.63 5.77
N LEU A 85 -11.62 13.37 5.39
CA LEU A 85 -12.44 12.29 5.93
C LEU A 85 -11.69 11.56 7.04
N LEU A 86 -12.40 11.24 8.12
CA LEU A 86 -11.84 10.63 9.32
C LEU A 86 -12.30 9.19 9.52
N ARG A 87 -13.55 8.88 9.23
CA ARG A 87 -14.17 7.57 9.49
C ARG A 87 -15.19 7.26 8.42
N ILE A 88 -15.42 5.99 8.20
CA ILE A 88 -16.47 5.43 7.36
C ILE A 88 -17.33 4.48 8.20
N GLY A 89 -18.60 4.46 7.93
CA GLY A 89 -19.55 3.55 8.58
C GLY A 89 -20.75 3.26 7.71
N SER A 90 -21.52 2.27 8.12
CA SER A 90 -22.77 1.91 7.48
C SER A 90 -23.89 1.80 8.51
N VAL A 91 -25.14 1.89 8.08
CA VAL A 91 -26.29 1.48 8.90
C VAL A 91 -26.42 -0.04 8.76
N ILE A 92 -26.92 -0.69 9.81
CA ILE A 92 -27.06 -2.17 9.90
C ILE A 92 -28.11 -2.72 8.89
N ASP A 93 -28.70 -1.87 8.08
CA ASP A 93 -29.64 -2.29 7.05
C ASP A 93 -28.88 -2.68 5.77
N ALA A 94 -28.83 -3.98 5.49
CA ALA A 94 -28.10 -4.54 4.36
C ALA A 94 -28.61 -4.08 2.98
N ASP A 95 -29.87 -3.64 2.91
CA ASP A 95 -30.49 -3.14 1.68
C ASP A 95 -30.27 -1.63 1.47
N SER A 96 -29.60 -0.96 2.40
CA SER A 96 -29.27 0.47 2.26
C SER A 96 -28.12 0.67 1.29
N GLU A 97 -28.30 1.49 0.28
CA GLU A 97 -27.23 1.92 -0.65
C GLU A 97 -26.46 3.16 -0.16
N VAL A 98 -26.56 3.45 1.13
CA VAL A 98 -25.97 4.65 1.74
C VAL A 98 -24.83 4.28 2.66
N VAL A 99 -23.71 4.96 2.48
CA VAL A 99 -22.55 4.88 3.35
C VAL A 99 -22.33 6.22 4.04
N PHE A 100 -22.00 6.18 5.32
CA PHE A 100 -21.78 7.37 6.13
C PHE A 100 -20.27 7.66 6.25
N LEU A 101 -19.95 8.94 6.12
CA LEU A 101 -18.59 9.46 6.19
C LEU A 101 -18.55 10.55 7.27
N ALA A 102 -17.63 10.43 8.22
CA ALA A 102 -17.39 11.49 9.19
C ALA A 102 -16.23 12.37 8.70
N ALA A 103 -16.49 13.66 8.61
CA ALA A 103 -15.49 14.71 8.54
C ALA A 103 -15.27 15.30 9.95
N VAL A 104 -14.47 16.37 10.07
CA VAL A 104 -14.13 16.97 11.39
C VAL A 104 -15.37 17.41 12.15
N ASP A 105 -16.30 18.09 11.49
CA ASP A 105 -17.47 18.70 12.13
C ASP A 105 -18.81 18.18 11.63
N ASP A 106 -18.81 17.34 10.59
CA ASP A 106 -20.01 16.97 9.87
C ASP A 106 -20.06 15.49 9.52
N ILE A 107 -21.26 14.96 9.37
CA ILE A 107 -21.52 13.64 8.79
C ILE A 107 -22.03 13.84 7.36
N TRP A 108 -21.51 13.02 6.47
CA TRP A 108 -21.87 12.98 5.07
C TRP A 108 -22.46 11.63 4.72
N GLU A 109 -23.38 11.62 3.80
CA GLU A 109 -23.97 10.44 3.20
C GLU A 109 -23.47 10.30 1.77
N LEU A 110 -22.91 9.15 1.43
CA LEU A 110 -22.59 8.77 0.07
C LEU A 110 -23.66 7.80 -0.42
N ASN A 111 -24.37 8.17 -1.46
CA ASN A 111 -25.28 7.28 -2.16
C ASN A 111 -24.49 6.49 -3.22
N LEU A 112 -24.55 5.16 -3.14
CA LEU A 112 -23.76 4.27 -4.01
C LEU A 112 -24.32 4.17 -5.44
N GLU A 113 -25.61 4.47 -5.65
CA GLU A 113 -26.21 4.45 -6.98
C GLU A 113 -25.79 5.68 -7.79
N SER A 114 -25.82 6.86 -7.17
CA SER A 114 -25.46 8.12 -7.84
C SER A 114 -23.98 8.46 -7.72
N LEU A 115 -23.24 7.82 -6.81
CA LEU A 115 -21.86 8.09 -6.42
C LEU A 115 -21.63 9.55 -5.97
N LEU A 116 -22.67 10.20 -5.46
CA LEU A 116 -22.60 11.57 -4.95
C LEU A 116 -22.72 11.58 -3.44
N SER A 117 -21.96 12.47 -2.81
CA SER A 117 -22.07 12.70 -1.38
C SER A 117 -22.87 13.97 -1.07
N SER A 118 -23.58 13.95 0.02
CA SER A 118 -24.33 15.09 0.56
C SER A 118 -24.21 15.12 2.07
N LYS A 119 -24.42 16.31 2.67
CA LYS A 119 -24.40 16.47 4.12
C LYS A 119 -25.59 15.75 4.75
N SER A 120 -25.31 14.89 5.73
CA SER A 120 -26.33 14.14 6.45
C SER A 120 -26.91 14.92 7.63
N THR A 121 -28.15 14.60 7.98
CA THR A 121 -28.77 15.03 9.24
C THR A 121 -28.70 13.96 10.33
N SER A 122 -28.13 12.81 10.03
CA SER A 122 -27.98 11.67 10.96
C SER A 122 -27.02 12.01 12.11
N THR A 123 -27.23 11.35 13.26
CA THR A 123 -26.35 11.50 14.41
C THR A 123 -25.24 10.43 14.39
N MET A 124 -24.09 10.73 15.02
CA MET A 124 -22.96 9.80 15.10
C MET A 124 -23.29 8.46 15.76
N ASP A 125 -24.27 8.45 16.66
CA ASP A 125 -24.66 7.25 17.44
C ASP A 125 -25.50 6.25 16.63
N SER A 126 -26.08 6.67 15.51
CA SER A 126 -26.90 5.80 14.65
C SER A 126 -26.10 5.04 13.59
N VAL A 127 -24.80 5.31 13.48
CA VAL A 127 -23.93 4.74 12.44
C VAL A 127 -22.96 3.71 13.04
N GLY A 128 -22.91 2.53 12.44
CA GLY A 128 -21.90 1.51 12.72
C GLY A 128 -20.55 1.88 12.09
N TRP A 129 -19.69 2.55 12.85
CA TRP A 129 -18.40 2.98 12.37
C TRP A 129 -17.40 1.83 12.25
N SER A 130 -16.67 1.80 11.14
CA SER A 130 -15.55 0.88 10.93
C SER A 130 -14.46 1.10 11.97
N GLN A 131 -13.94 0.01 12.53
CA GLN A 131 -12.89 0.01 13.56
C GLN A 131 -11.67 -0.76 13.07
N SER A 132 -10.50 -0.24 13.39
CA SER A 132 -9.25 -0.94 13.08
C SER A 132 -8.99 -2.05 14.11
N GLU A 133 -8.53 -3.17 13.62
CA GLU A 133 -8.16 -4.34 14.41
C GLU A 133 -6.76 -4.85 13.99
N THR A 134 -6.17 -5.72 14.81
CA THR A 134 -4.91 -6.35 14.43
C THR A 134 -5.11 -7.25 13.22
N TYR A 135 -4.37 -6.98 12.15
CA TYR A 135 -4.46 -7.73 10.91
C TYR A 135 -3.93 -9.17 11.09
N PRO A 136 -4.57 -10.18 10.46
CA PRO A 136 -4.15 -11.56 10.59
C PRO A 136 -2.71 -11.78 10.12
N LYS A 137 -1.86 -12.36 10.95
CA LYS A 137 -0.42 -12.57 10.68
C LYS A 137 -0.15 -13.40 9.43
N GLU A 138 -1.03 -14.33 9.10
CA GLU A 138 -0.88 -15.16 7.90
C GLU A 138 -1.02 -14.31 6.63
N LEU A 139 -2.07 -13.49 6.55
CA LEU A 139 -2.27 -12.57 5.44
C LEU A 139 -1.16 -11.50 5.36
N GLY A 140 -0.66 -11.05 6.50
CA GLY A 140 0.47 -10.10 6.56
C GLY A 140 1.76 -10.65 5.96
N LYS A 141 2.02 -11.95 6.08
CA LYS A 141 3.19 -12.59 5.45
C LYS A 141 3.07 -12.61 3.93
N ASP A 142 1.87 -12.82 3.39
CA ASP A 142 1.62 -12.83 1.96
C ASP A 142 1.82 -11.43 1.37
N ILE A 143 1.29 -10.40 2.04
CA ILE A 143 1.53 -8.99 1.67
C ILE A 143 3.03 -8.66 1.69
N ALA A 144 3.75 -9.05 2.74
CA ALA A 144 5.18 -8.78 2.83
C ALA A 144 5.97 -9.46 1.70
N SER A 145 5.56 -10.65 1.27
CA SER A 145 6.19 -11.33 0.13
C SER A 145 5.90 -10.61 -1.21
N ASP A 146 4.69 -10.11 -1.41
CA ASP A 146 4.30 -9.39 -2.61
C ASP A 146 5.03 -8.04 -2.73
N LEU A 147 5.14 -7.30 -1.62
CA LEU A 147 5.90 -6.04 -1.57
C LEU A 147 7.38 -6.24 -1.90
N ILE A 148 7.99 -7.32 -1.43
CA ILE A 148 9.40 -7.63 -1.73
C ILE A 148 9.59 -7.90 -3.23
N ILE A 149 8.67 -8.62 -3.85
CA ILE A 149 8.74 -8.96 -5.27
C ILE A 149 8.41 -7.75 -6.14
N GLY A 150 7.43 -6.93 -5.74
CA GLY A 150 6.97 -5.77 -6.50
C GLY A 150 7.96 -4.61 -6.54
N ASP A 151 8.74 -4.39 -5.47
CA ASP A 151 9.71 -3.29 -5.37
C ASP A 151 11.10 -3.62 -5.95
N ILE A 152 11.40 -4.90 -6.22
CA ILE A 152 12.66 -5.30 -6.83
C ILE A 152 12.51 -5.29 -8.34
N SER A 153 12.80 -4.15 -8.98
CA SER A 153 12.95 -4.13 -10.43
C SER A 153 14.16 -4.99 -10.82
N LEU A 154 14.08 -5.65 -11.98
CA LEU A 154 15.19 -6.43 -12.54
C LEU A 154 16.48 -5.59 -12.65
N GLU A 155 16.32 -4.32 -12.99
CA GLU A 155 17.40 -3.34 -13.03
C GLU A 155 18.09 -3.18 -11.67
N ARG A 156 17.31 -2.99 -10.60
CA ARG A 156 17.82 -2.85 -9.23
C ARG A 156 18.50 -4.13 -8.75
N LEU A 157 17.95 -5.29 -9.08
CA LEU A 157 18.57 -6.58 -8.77
C LEU A 157 19.92 -6.73 -9.47
N ILE A 158 20.03 -6.37 -10.76
CA ILE A 158 21.28 -6.41 -11.51
C ILE A 158 22.30 -5.43 -10.90
N LEU A 159 21.90 -4.22 -10.56
CA LEU A 159 22.76 -3.24 -9.91
C LEU A 159 23.29 -3.71 -8.56
N ASP A 160 22.43 -4.33 -7.75
CA ASP A 160 22.80 -4.85 -6.43
C ASP A 160 23.74 -6.07 -6.53
N ILE A 161 23.56 -6.93 -7.53
CA ILE A 161 24.51 -8.01 -7.84
C ILE A 161 25.85 -7.42 -8.28
N HIS A 162 25.83 -6.45 -9.19
CA HIS A 162 27.04 -5.84 -9.75
C HIS A 162 27.86 -5.07 -8.71
N SER A 163 27.18 -4.41 -7.76
CA SER A 163 27.80 -3.69 -6.65
C SER A 163 28.19 -4.58 -5.45
N GLY A 164 27.89 -5.88 -5.50
CA GLY A 164 28.12 -6.82 -4.41
C GLY A 164 27.20 -6.65 -3.20
N ARG A 165 26.22 -5.75 -3.25
CA ARG A 165 25.29 -5.46 -2.13
C ARG A 165 24.46 -6.66 -1.74
N VAL A 166 24.16 -7.58 -2.66
CA VAL A 166 23.46 -8.84 -2.39
C VAL A 166 24.19 -9.68 -1.34
N LEU A 167 25.51 -9.60 -1.26
CA LEU A 167 26.37 -10.31 -0.30
C LEU A 167 26.66 -9.47 0.96
N GLY A 168 25.96 -8.34 1.13
CA GLY A 168 26.16 -7.41 2.24
C GLY A 168 27.49 -6.67 2.18
N THR A 169 27.96 -6.16 3.32
CA THR A 169 29.19 -5.35 3.40
C THR A 169 30.43 -6.08 2.87
N GLY A 170 30.52 -7.40 3.08
CA GLY A 170 31.62 -8.21 2.55
C GLY A 170 31.67 -8.28 1.03
N GLY A 171 30.50 -8.32 0.40
CA GLY A 171 30.36 -8.30 -1.06
C GLY A 171 30.79 -6.96 -1.67
N VAL A 172 30.43 -5.86 -1.04
CA VAL A 172 30.84 -4.51 -1.49
C VAL A 172 32.34 -4.37 -1.44
N ILE A 173 32.97 -4.75 -0.31
CA ILE A 173 34.44 -4.70 -0.16
C ILE A 173 35.14 -5.56 -1.22
N LEU A 174 34.61 -6.75 -1.51
CA LEU A 174 35.18 -7.63 -2.54
C LEU A 174 35.13 -6.98 -3.93
N VAL A 175 33.99 -6.40 -4.31
CA VAL A 175 33.82 -5.72 -5.61
C VAL A 175 34.73 -4.51 -5.71
N ASP A 176 34.86 -3.70 -4.67
CA ASP A 176 35.76 -2.55 -4.62
C ASP A 176 37.23 -2.97 -4.78
N LEU A 177 37.64 -4.05 -4.12
CA LEU A 177 38.98 -4.62 -4.23
C LEU A 177 39.30 -5.08 -5.67
N VAL A 178 38.33 -5.76 -6.30
CA VAL A 178 38.46 -6.19 -7.71
C VAL A 178 38.53 -4.97 -8.63
N ALA A 179 37.75 -3.92 -8.40
CA ALA A 179 37.78 -2.69 -9.19
C ALA A 179 39.15 -1.99 -9.11
N VAL A 180 39.72 -1.88 -7.90
CA VAL A 180 41.07 -1.32 -7.72
C VAL A 180 42.13 -2.16 -8.45
N PHE A 181 42.05 -3.48 -8.37
CA PHE A 181 42.98 -4.38 -9.05
C PHE A 181 42.90 -4.23 -10.57
N MET A 182 41.69 -4.12 -11.13
CA MET A 182 41.49 -3.87 -12.55
C MET A 182 42.07 -2.52 -13.00
N ALA A 183 41.89 -1.49 -12.17
CA ALA A 183 42.46 -0.16 -12.45
C ALA A 183 43.98 -0.19 -12.48
N VAL A 184 44.66 -0.91 -11.56
CA VAL A 184 46.09 -1.08 -11.53
C VAL A 184 46.59 -1.85 -12.78
N LEU A 185 45.90 -2.91 -13.18
CA LEU A 185 46.21 -3.67 -14.39
C LEU A 185 46.07 -2.80 -15.66
N ALA A 186 45.00 -2.01 -15.75
CA ALA A 186 44.76 -1.11 -16.88
C ALA A 186 45.88 -0.05 -16.99
N LEU A 187 46.24 0.58 -15.87
CA LEU A 187 47.34 1.57 -15.82
C LEU A 187 48.69 0.96 -16.18
N SER A 188 48.99 -0.22 -15.63
CA SER A 188 50.27 -0.90 -15.94
C SER A 188 50.34 -1.31 -17.41
N GLY A 189 49.25 -1.82 -17.99
CA GLY A 189 49.15 -2.12 -19.41
C GLY A 189 49.36 -0.90 -20.30
N PHE A 190 48.73 0.22 -19.93
CA PHE A 190 48.91 1.49 -20.64
C PHE A 190 50.35 1.99 -20.58
N LEU A 191 51.00 1.94 -19.43
CA LEU A 191 52.40 2.35 -19.25
C LEU A 191 53.35 1.50 -20.08
N ILE A 192 53.16 0.18 -20.12
CA ILE A 192 53.95 -0.73 -20.94
C ILE A 192 53.76 -0.40 -22.44
N TRP A 193 52.54 -0.17 -22.87
CA TRP A 193 52.24 0.18 -24.25
C TRP A 193 52.87 1.54 -24.65
N ALA A 194 52.75 2.56 -23.80
CA ALA A 194 53.30 3.90 -24.03
C ALA A 194 54.85 3.89 -24.13
N LYS A 195 55.53 3.00 -23.34
CA LYS A 195 56.96 2.88 -23.34
C LYS A 195 57.51 2.14 -24.57
N LYS A 196 56.67 1.38 -25.29
CA LYS A 196 57.06 0.66 -26.50
C LYS A 196 56.89 1.45 -27.80
N ARG A 197 56.28 2.62 -27.72
CA ARG A 197 56.15 3.58 -28.82
C ARG A 197 57.26 4.62 -28.76
#